data_547c741b0b2ca19c241d22e169b0e5f9
#
_entry.id   547c741b0b2ca19c241d22e169b0e5f9
#
_cell.length_a   1.000
_cell.length_b   1.000
_cell.length_c   1.000
_cell.angle_alpha   90.00
_cell.angle_beta   90.00
_cell.angle_gamma   90.00
#
_symmetry.space_group_name_H-M   'P 1'
#
loop_
_entity.id
_entity.type
_entity.pdbx_description
1 polymer ?
#
loop_
_entity_poly.entity_id
_entity_poly.type
_entity_poly.pdbx_seq_one_letter_code
_entity_poly.pdbx_strand_id
1 'polypeptide(L)'
;MRKLFNIFLFVLCIVAIAGCNDTESSESKLEIKAVNTNFQATGGKGYIQLQSTGNITADVDVDWCVLKEVNPNEVVFEVKENTGYSGRNALLTISNGVKTEAFNINQSGAVFIFGKDEWMLRTDNKATTLPIKLQSSFDYTIDIPAEAQEWLSFEQNAKGINFKVKENTSGKMRGAIVNVAAKDRSASYQVIQYDVDELTGTWQGMFSDGQMNYGLKDVIIEKQEDGTYLLSNILTGLPYKLKAKAIDNCLAFGAGQNLGVFEDNLYLSFEILSSDLYYVKDPSVTISLGPVMLTDGTFVFAFSGIKESDPFGFVFRVYEDAKLQKVIDNLSIFINCILFKEDIIQ
;
A
#
# COMPACT_ATOMS: atom_id res chain seq x y z
N MET A 1 27.53 -27.88 18.39
CA MET A 1 28.71 -28.21 19.23
C MET A 1 29.85 -27.26 18.91
N ARG A 2 30.47 -26.77 19.95
CA ARG A 2 31.68 -25.96 20.12
C ARG A 2 31.51 -24.44 19.96
N LYS A 3 31.35 -23.86 21.17
CA LYS A 3 31.64 -22.47 21.54
C LYS A 3 33.14 -22.24 21.43
N LEU A 4 33.56 -21.11 20.85
CA LEU A 4 34.89 -20.57 21.03
C LEU A 4 34.78 -19.20 21.67
N PHE A 5 35.16 -19.16 22.92
CA PHE A 5 35.35 -18.01 23.79
C PHE A 5 36.74 -17.44 23.46
N ASN A 6 36.86 -16.22 22.97
CA ASN A 6 38.14 -15.53 22.90
C ASN A 6 38.24 -14.53 24.06
N ILE A 7 39.05 -14.92 25.02
CA ILE A 7 39.51 -14.08 26.11
C ILE A 7 40.66 -13.21 25.61
N PHE A 8 40.49 -11.89 25.63
CA PHE A 8 41.56 -10.94 25.32
C PHE A 8 42.27 -10.61 26.63
N LEU A 9 43.51 -11.07 26.77
CA LEU A 9 44.38 -10.91 27.89
C LEU A 9 44.99 -9.48 27.89
N PHE A 10 44.65 -8.68 28.91
CA PHE A 10 45.24 -7.36 29.15
C PHE A 10 46.61 -7.55 29.80
N VAL A 11 47.70 -7.23 29.10
CA VAL A 11 49.03 -7.14 29.69
C VAL A 11 49.23 -5.73 30.22
N LEU A 12 49.28 -5.62 31.53
CA LEU A 12 49.62 -4.41 32.27
C LEU A 12 51.12 -4.25 32.31
N CYS A 13 51.73 -3.34 31.53
CA CYS A 13 53.12 -2.94 31.73
C CYS A 13 53.17 -1.69 32.61
N ILE A 14 53.53 -1.85 33.86
CA ILE A 14 53.94 -0.76 34.78
C ILE A 14 55.39 -0.43 34.47
N VAL A 15 55.65 0.78 33.95
CA VAL A 15 56.99 1.37 33.96
C VAL A 15 56.94 2.63 34.83
N ALA A 16 57.50 2.51 36.03
CA ALA A 16 57.74 3.67 36.87
C ALA A 16 59.06 4.36 36.41
N ILE A 17 58.96 5.60 35.99
CA ILE A 17 60.11 6.49 35.91
C ILE A 17 59.77 7.75 36.68
N ALA A 18 60.58 7.95 37.74
CA ALA A 18 60.54 9.14 38.58
C ALA A 18 61.25 10.34 37.95
N GLY A 19 60.63 11.48 38.09
CA GLY A 19 61.33 12.77 38.21
C GLY A 19 61.47 13.63 36.98
N CYS A 20 60.71 14.73 36.91
CA CYS A 20 61.26 16.07 36.99
C CYS A 20 60.21 17.14 36.66
N ASN A 21 60.15 18.09 37.54
CA ASN A 21 59.65 19.47 37.41
C ASN A 21 58.30 19.70 36.72
N ASP A 22 57.32 19.96 37.56
CA ASP A 22 56.05 20.55 37.27
C ASP A 22 56.19 22.00 36.76
N THR A 23 56.24 22.17 35.45
CA THR A 23 55.51 23.27 34.87
C THR A 23 54.10 22.69 34.64
N GLU A 24 53.10 23.11 35.43
CA GLU A 24 51.69 22.87 35.10
C GLU A 24 51.40 23.49 33.70
N SER A 25 51.65 22.70 32.65
CA SER A 25 50.98 22.92 31.39
C SER A 25 49.52 22.60 31.68
N SER A 26 48.65 23.58 31.76
CA SER A 26 47.22 23.37 31.84
C SER A 26 46.84 22.49 30.63
N GLU A 27 46.77 21.18 30.88
CA GLU A 27 46.37 20.23 29.81
C GLU A 27 45.05 20.71 29.23
N SER A 28 45.07 21.01 27.96
CA SER A 28 43.86 21.41 27.27
C SER A 28 42.89 20.25 27.34
N LYS A 29 41.83 20.41 28.14
CA LYS A 29 40.81 19.37 28.38
C LYS A 29 39.69 19.57 27.36
N LEU A 30 39.34 18.49 26.66
CA LEU A 30 38.10 18.34 25.91
C LEU A 30 37.54 16.95 26.25
N GLU A 31 36.54 16.92 27.11
CA GLU A 31 35.95 15.70 27.65
C GLU A 31 34.46 15.65 27.29
N ILE A 32 34.01 14.57 26.65
CA ILE A 32 32.62 14.37 26.27
C ILE A 32 31.88 13.68 27.43
N LYS A 33 30.73 14.21 27.81
CA LYS A 33 29.90 13.73 28.92
C LYS A 33 28.69 12.96 28.44
N ALA A 34 27.97 13.48 27.42
CA ALA A 34 26.79 12.85 26.85
C ALA A 34 26.58 13.32 25.41
N VAL A 35 25.92 12.51 24.61
CA VAL A 35 25.60 12.83 23.22
C VAL A 35 24.16 12.42 22.86
N ASN A 36 23.51 13.21 22.02
CA ASN A 36 22.27 12.84 21.34
C ASN A 36 22.46 13.12 19.85
N THR A 37 22.78 12.07 19.08
CA THR A 37 23.18 12.15 17.66
C THR A 37 22.37 11.21 16.76
N ASN A 38 21.38 10.48 17.29
CA ASN A 38 20.55 9.57 16.52
C ASN A 38 19.09 10.06 16.49
N PHE A 39 18.55 10.24 15.29
CA PHE A 39 17.25 10.87 15.07
C PHE A 39 16.35 10.00 14.22
N GLN A 40 15.06 10.08 14.51
CA GLN A 40 14.02 9.62 13.61
C GLN A 40 13.86 10.60 12.44
N ALA A 41 13.04 10.24 11.44
CA ALA A 41 12.77 11.07 10.27
C ALA A 41 12.27 12.49 10.64
N THR A 42 11.54 12.63 11.73
CA THR A 42 11.03 13.92 12.23
C THR A 42 12.11 14.91 12.66
N GLY A 43 13.37 14.45 12.82
CA GLY A 43 14.44 15.29 13.33
C GLY A 43 14.29 15.65 14.81
N GLY A 44 14.77 16.83 15.17
CA GLY A 44 14.66 17.35 16.52
C GLY A 44 15.95 17.94 17.07
N LYS A 45 15.95 18.22 18.39
CA LYS A 45 17.08 18.82 19.09
C LYS A 45 18.13 17.77 19.44
N GLY A 46 19.38 18.01 18.99
CA GLY A 46 20.56 17.24 19.36
C GLY A 46 21.51 18.02 20.27
N TYR A 47 22.37 17.30 20.93
CA TYR A 47 23.39 17.92 21.78
C TYR A 47 24.63 17.05 21.94
N ILE A 48 25.77 17.71 22.20
CA ILE A 48 26.99 17.12 22.74
C ILE A 48 27.29 17.86 24.03
N GLN A 49 27.11 17.21 25.16
CA GLN A 49 27.54 17.74 26.45
C GLN A 49 29.02 17.45 26.67
N LEU A 50 29.77 18.47 27.01
CA LEU A 50 31.23 18.38 27.14
C LEU A 50 31.73 19.24 28.28
N GLN A 51 33.00 19.07 28.59
CA GLN A 51 33.75 19.96 29.47
C GLN A 51 35.07 20.32 28.81
N SER A 52 35.25 21.59 28.53
CA SER A 52 36.45 22.08 27.84
C SER A 52 37.14 23.18 28.62
N THR A 53 38.46 23.22 28.50
CA THR A 53 39.27 24.38 28.82
C THR A 53 39.50 25.17 27.53
N GLY A 54 39.07 26.44 27.49
CA GLY A 54 39.15 27.27 26.30
C GLY A 54 37.87 27.33 25.47
N ASN A 55 37.90 28.12 24.44
CA ASN A 55 36.78 28.32 23.55
C ASN A 55 36.55 27.11 22.64
N ILE A 56 35.27 26.77 22.39
CA ILE A 56 34.86 25.71 21.49
C ILE A 56 34.46 26.34 20.14
N THR A 57 34.88 25.67 19.10
CA THR A 57 34.34 25.83 17.74
C THR A 57 33.66 24.54 17.33
N ALA A 58 32.58 24.62 16.57
CA ALA A 58 31.91 23.51 16.00
C ALA A 58 31.57 23.78 14.54
N ASP A 59 31.62 22.73 13.73
CA ASP A 59 31.27 22.77 12.31
C ASP A 59 30.49 21.51 11.94
N VAL A 60 29.56 21.62 10.97
CA VAL A 60 28.79 20.54 10.44
C VAL A 60 28.77 20.61 8.91
N ASP A 61 28.96 19.47 8.27
CA ASP A 61 29.18 19.36 6.81
C ASP A 61 27.91 19.40 5.95
N VAL A 62 26.74 19.65 6.55
CA VAL A 62 25.44 19.62 5.86
C VAL A 62 24.51 20.76 6.33
N ASP A 63 23.56 21.13 5.49
CA ASP A 63 22.59 22.21 5.74
C ASP A 63 21.32 21.78 6.50
N TRP A 64 21.07 20.49 6.62
CA TRP A 64 19.93 19.94 7.36
C TRP A 64 20.19 19.75 8.85
N CYS A 65 21.43 19.90 9.31
CA CYS A 65 21.82 19.97 10.72
C CYS A 65 22.32 21.39 11.00
N VAL A 66 21.68 22.12 11.90
CA VAL A 66 21.93 23.55 12.15
C VAL A 66 22.41 23.74 13.57
N LEU A 67 23.63 24.24 13.74
CA LEU A 67 24.17 24.63 15.04
C LEU A 67 23.35 25.78 15.64
N LYS A 68 22.96 25.63 16.92
CA LYS A 68 22.18 26.63 17.67
C LYS A 68 22.98 27.27 18.79
N GLU A 69 23.76 26.49 19.51
CA GLU A 69 24.58 26.95 20.63
C GLU A 69 25.91 26.21 20.63
N VAL A 70 26.99 26.93 20.86
CA VAL A 70 28.34 26.38 20.95
C VAL A 70 29.04 27.06 22.13
N ASN A 71 29.32 26.33 23.17
CA ASN A 71 30.01 26.84 24.37
C ASN A 71 30.84 25.71 25.04
N PRO A 72 31.72 26.04 26.04
CA PRO A 72 32.60 25.07 26.66
C PRO A 72 31.92 23.91 27.41
N ASN A 73 30.61 23.94 27.61
CA ASN A 73 29.83 22.92 28.29
C ASN A 73 28.91 22.13 27.37
N GLU A 74 28.49 22.73 26.25
CA GLU A 74 27.51 22.10 25.37
C GLU A 74 27.59 22.64 23.95
N VAL A 75 27.42 21.76 22.96
CA VAL A 75 27.09 22.09 21.58
C VAL A 75 25.68 21.60 21.32
N VAL A 76 24.76 22.51 20.96
CA VAL A 76 23.37 22.23 20.65
C VAL A 76 23.14 22.45 19.17
N PHE A 77 22.42 21.53 18.57
CA PHE A 77 22.06 21.59 17.15
C PHE A 77 20.63 21.12 16.92
N GLU A 78 20.07 21.48 15.78
CA GLU A 78 18.75 21.06 15.35
C GLU A 78 18.85 20.30 14.03
N VAL A 79 18.26 19.11 14.01
CA VAL A 79 18.18 18.24 12.85
C VAL A 79 16.82 18.44 12.20
N LYS A 80 16.81 18.92 10.95
CA LYS A 80 15.58 19.11 10.16
C LYS A 80 14.94 17.76 9.80
N GLU A 81 13.65 17.79 9.48
CA GLU A 81 12.92 16.62 8.99
C GLU A 81 13.61 15.98 7.77
N ASN A 82 13.56 14.67 7.71
CA ASN A 82 13.94 13.88 6.54
C ASN A 82 12.70 13.24 5.93
N THR A 83 12.14 13.82 4.88
CA THR A 83 10.98 13.29 4.15
C THR A 83 11.35 12.23 3.13
N GLY A 84 12.64 12.00 2.88
CA GLY A 84 13.14 10.93 2.02
C GLY A 84 13.07 9.55 2.67
N TYR A 85 12.96 8.49 1.88
CA TYR A 85 12.94 7.11 2.37
C TYR A 85 14.29 6.60 2.89
N SER A 86 15.37 7.20 2.44
CA SER A 86 16.73 6.80 2.85
C SER A 86 17.17 7.56 4.09
N GLY A 87 17.83 6.85 5.01
CA GLY A 87 18.54 7.48 6.11
C GLY A 87 19.69 8.37 5.59
N ARG A 88 20.11 9.33 6.40
CA ARG A 88 21.22 10.24 6.08
C ARG A 88 22.11 10.46 7.30
N ASN A 89 23.35 10.84 7.03
CA ASN A 89 24.37 11.07 8.05
C ASN A 89 25.01 12.45 7.84
N ALA A 90 25.49 13.05 8.92
CA ALA A 90 26.30 14.23 8.92
C ALA A 90 27.49 14.07 9.87
N LEU A 91 28.57 14.78 9.60
CA LEU A 91 29.73 14.85 10.49
C LEU A 91 29.70 16.19 11.23
N LEU A 92 29.60 16.13 12.57
CA LEU A 92 29.79 17.27 13.47
C LEU A 92 31.20 17.22 14.04
N THR A 93 31.99 18.24 13.80
CA THR A 93 33.35 18.39 14.32
C THR A 93 33.38 19.46 15.41
N ILE A 94 33.95 19.14 16.55
CA ILE A 94 34.10 20.06 17.69
C ILE A 94 35.59 20.20 18.02
N SER A 95 36.08 21.43 18.19
CA SER A 95 37.48 21.69 18.54
C SER A 95 37.61 22.76 19.60
N ASN A 96 38.58 22.58 20.52
CA ASN A 96 39.01 23.60 21.47
C ASN A 96 40.36 24.26 21.06
N GLY A 97 40.76 24.09 19.79
CA GLY A 97 42.01 24.62 19.27
C GLY A 97 43.22 23.72 19.45
N VAL A 98 43.14 22.72 20.35
CA VAL A 98 44.20 21.74 20.63
C VAL A 98 43.73 20.30 20.35
N LYS A 99 42.52 19.96 20.83
CA LYS A 99 41.88 18.67 20.58
C LYS A 99 40.67 18.86 19.67
N THR A 100 40.43 17.88 18.83
CA THR A 100 39.27 17.81 17.93
C THR A 100 38.59 16.47 18.08
N GLU A 101 37.27 16.52 18.22
CA GLU A 101 36.39 15.33 18.27
C GLU A 101 35.36 15.40 17.15
N ALA A 102 35.01 14.25 16.58
CA ALA A 102 34.06 14.15 15.49
C ALA A 102 32.92 13.18 15.85
N PHE A 103 31.70 13.59 15.52
CA PHE A 103 30.47 12.86 15.84
C PHE A 103 29.66 12.63 14.58
N ASN A 104 29.26 11.38 14.35
CA ASN A 104 28.28 11.07 13.32
C ASN A 104 26.87 11.36 13.84
N ILE A 105 26.16 12.23 13.16
CA ILE A 105 24.74 12.49 13.34
C ILE A 105 24.00 11.59 12.35
N ASN A 106 23.19 10.67 12.87
CA ASN A 106 22.45 9.71 12.07
C ASN A 106 20.98 10.06 12.10
N GLN A 107 20.34 10.09 10.95
CA GLN A 107 18.90 10.30 10.85
C GLN A 107 18.25 9.21 9.98
N SER A 108 17.21 8.58 10.49
CA SER A 108 16.42 7.61 9.74
C SER A 108 15.70 8.25 8.56
N GLY A 109 15.44 7.47 7.53
CA GLY A 109 14.49 7.82 6.48
C GLY A 109 13.04 7.78 6.98
N ALA A 110 12.17 8.48 6.27
CA ALA A 110 10.74 8.47 6.52
C ALA A 110 10.09 7.12 6.18
N VAL A 111 9.11 6.75 6.97
CA VAL A 111 8.22 5.62 6.67
C VAL A 111 6.87 6.18 6.23
N PHE A 112 6.39 5.73 5.06
CA PHE A 112 5.05 5.99 4.54
C PHE A 112 4.50 4.69 3.97
N ILE A 113 3.66 4.01 4.72
CA ILE A 113 2.96 2.79 4.31
C ILE A 113 1.47 3.11 4.35
N PHE A 114 0.87 3.19 3.19
CA PHE A 114 -0.55 3.43 2.99
C PHE A 114 -1.15 2.19 2.32
N GLY A 115 -1.42 1.15 3.00
CA GLY A 115 -2.06 -0.12 2.56
C GLY A 115 -2.48 -0.19 1.08
N LYS A 116 -1.50 -0.19 0.16
CA LYS A 116 -1.76 -0.09 -1.29
C LYS A 116 -2.67 -1.19 -1.84
N ASP A 117 -2.66 -2.35 -1.20
CA ASP A 117 -3.45 -3.51 -1.62
C ASP A 117 -4.92 -3.42 -1.13
N GLU A 118 -5.25 -2.41 -0.33
CA GLU A 118 -6.54 -2.25 0.34
C GLU A 118 -7.25 -0.94 -0.06
N TRP A 119 -6.95 -0.39 -1.25
CA TRP A 119 -7.51 0.88 -1.70
C TRP A 119 -9.03 0.82 -1.99
N MET A 120 -9.60 -0.38 -2.15
CA MET A 120 -11.01 -0.60 -2.45
C MET A 120 -11.67 -1.46 -1.35
N LEU A 121 -12.45 -0.81 -0.50
CA LEU A 121 -13.13 -1.40 0.63
C LEU A 121 -14.61 -1.56 0.31
N ARG A 122 -15.01 -2.78 0.03
CA ARG A 122 -16.40 -3.13 -0.24
C ARG A 122 -17.01 -3.82 0.96
N THR A 123 -18.25 -3.46 1.30
CA THR A 123 -18.98 -4.08 2.42
C THR A 123 -20.46 -4.18 2.10
N ASP A 124 -21.16 -5.09 2.81
CA ASP A 124 -22.62 -5.21 2.75
C ASP A 124 -23.29 -3.99 3.44
N ASN A 125 -24.61 -3.96 3.40
CA ASN A 125 -25.41 -2.85 3.96
C ASN A 125 -25.43 -2.80 5.51
N LYS A 126 -24.79 -3.76 6.22
CA LYS A 126 -24.70 -3.74 7.68
C LYS A 126 -23.66 -2.75 8.18
N ALA A 127 -23.86 -2.30 9.41
CA ALA A 127 -22.82 -1.53 10.10
C ALA A 127 -21.57 -2.36 10.31
N THR A 128 -20.40 -1.79 9.98
CA THR A 128 -19.13 -2.52 10.07
C THR A 128 -17.94 -1.60 10.37
N THR A 129 -16.80 -2.22 10.65
CA THR A 129 -15.52 -1.54 10.81
C THR A 129 -14.52 -2.13 9.83
N LEU A 130 -13.92 -1.26 9.02
CA LEU A 130 -12.96 -1.63 7.98
C LEU A 130 -11.56 -1.15 8.41
N PRO A 131 -10.66 -2.06 8.84
CA PRO A 131 -9.32 -1.70 9.26
C PRO A 131 -8.39 -1.49 8.06
N ILE A 132 -7.63 -0.39 8.07
CA ILE A 132 -6.57 -0.09 7.11
C ILE A 132 -5.25 -0.01 7.85
N LYS A 133 -4.26 -0.74 7.37
CA LYS A 133 -2.88 -0.63 7.84
C LYS A 133 -2.26 0.64 7.29
N LEU A 134 -1.87 1.53 8.21
CA LEU A 134 -1.22 2.78 7.86
C LEU A 134 -0.09 3.03 8.85
N GLN A 135 1.09 3.36 8.32
CA GLN A 135 2.23 3.77 9.10
C GLN A 135 2.88 4.99 8.46
N SER A 136 3.07 6.03 9.25
CA SER A 136 3.74 7.26 8.83
C SER A 136 4.69 7.75 9.92
N SER A 137 5.85 8.26 9.51
CA SER A 137 6.79 8.95 10.41
C SER A 137 6.29 10.34 10.79
N PHE A 138 5.30 10.87 10.09
CA PHE A 138 4.74 12.20 10.28
C PHE A 138 3.23 12.11 10.53
N ASP A 139 2.69 13.15 11.13
CA ASP A 139 1.24 13.30 11.27
C ASP A 139 0.59 13.27 9.89
N TYR A 140 -0.60 12.67 9.82
CA TYR A 140 -1.38 12.58 8.59
C TYR A 140 -2.80 13.06 8.81
N THR A 141 -3.40 13.55 7.74
CA THR A 141 -4.80 13.97 7.68
C THR A 141 -5.63 12.92 6.95
N ILE A 142 -6.91 12.82 7.34
CA ILE A 142 -7.91 11.99 6.69
C ILE A 142 -9.05 12.90 6.29
N ASP A 143 -9.33 12.93 4.98
CA ASP A 143 -10.39 13.73 4.41
C ASP A 143 -11.51 12.82 3.92
N ILE A 144 -12.67 12.88 4.62
CA ILE A 144 -13.91 12.21 4.24
C ILE A 144 -14.81 13.27 3.61
N PRO A 145 -15.31 13.07 2.38
CA PRO A 145 -16.22 13.99 1.74
C PRO A 145 -17.44 14.32 2.60
N ALA A 146 -17.89 15.57 2.56
CA ALA A 146 -18.95 16.06 3.44
C ALA A 146 -20.26 15.23 3.35
N GLU A 147 -20.62 14.79 2.15
CA GLU A 147 -21.78 13.94 1.87
C GLU A 147 -21.68 12.54 2.47
N ALA A 148 -20.48 12.09 2.80
CA ALA A 148 -20.26 10.78 3.41
C ALA A 148 -20.16 10.82 4.95
N GLN A 149 -19.94 11.97 5.56
CA GLN A 149 -19.70 12.09 7.01
C GLN A 149 -20.89 11.66 7.87
N GLU A 150 -22.10 11.63 7.32
CA GLU A 150 -23.28 11.13 8.05
C GLU A 150 -23.22 9.61 8.29
N TRP A 151 -22.55 8.86 7.42
CA TRP A 151 -22.51 7.40 7.48
C TRP A 151 -21.11 6.79 7.59
N LEU A 152 -20.06 7.57 7.29
CA LEU A 152 -18.66 7.16 7.34
C LEU A 152 -17.89 8.05 8.30
N SER A 153 -17.18 7.45 9.23
CA SER A 153 -16.26 8.11 10.14
C SER A 153 -15.00 7.26 10.32
N PHE A 154 -14.03 7.74 11.09
CA PHE A 154 -12.81 6.98 11.33
C PHE A 154 -12.33 7.10 12.78
N GLU A 155 -11.54 6.11 13.20
CA GLU A 155 -10.75 6.12 14.43
C GLU A 155 -9.31 5.79 14.08
N GLN A 156 -8.36 6.60 14.57
CA GLN A 156 -6.93 6.30 14.44
C GLN A 156 -6.47 5.43 15.60
N ASN A 157 -5.56 4.52 15.32
CA ASN A 157 -4.90 3.67 16.31
C ASN A 157 -3.45 3.41 15.93
N ALA A 158 -2.70 2.73 16.81
CA ALA A 158 -1.27 2.46 16.61
C ALA A 158 -0.96 1.58 15.36
N LYS A 159 -1.96 0.93 14.75
CA LYS A 159 -1.80 0.06 13.58
C LYS A 159 -2.30 0.69 12.29
N GLY A 160 -2.96 1.85 12.38
CA GLY A 160 -3.52 2.55 11.24
C GLY A 160 -4.87 3.21 11.52
N ILE A 161 -5.82 3.01 10.62
CA ILE A 161 -7.15 3.62 10.65
C ILE A 161 -8.21 2.51 10.67
N ASN A 162 -9.26 2.72 11.45
CA ASN A 162 -10.49 1.95 11.37
C ASN A 162 -11.59 2.85 10.80
N PHE A 163 -12.02 2.61 9.58
CA PHE A 163 -13.23 3.24 9.07
C PHE A 163 -14.46 2.62 9.72
N LYS A 164 -15.35 3.46 10.27
CA LYS A 164 -16.62 3.08 10.86
C LYS A 164 -17.74 3.38 9.87
N VAL A 165 -18.37 2.35 9.36
CA VAL A 165 -19.45 2.43 8.38
C VAL A 165 -20.77 2.13 9.09
N LYS A 166 -21.74 3.06 9.04
CA LYS A 166 -23.09 2.83 9.57
C LYS A 166 -23.89 1.96 8.62
N GLU A 167 -24.94 1.33 9.16
CA GLU A 167 -25.89 0.57 8.37
C GLU A 167 -26.50 1.42 7.24
N ASN A 168 -26.62 0.82 6.05
CA ASN A 168 -27.27 1.43 4.90
C ASN A 168 -28.71 0.89 4.74
N THR A 169 -29.68 1.67 5.13
CA THR A 169 -31.10 1.33 5.01
C THR A 169 -31.78 1.99 3.79
N SER A 170 -31.01 2.67 2.95
CA SER A 170 -31.54 3.39 1.79
C SER A 170 -31.98 2.49 0.64
N GLY A 171 -31.54 1.24 0.62
CA GLY A 171 -31.76 0.30 -0.51
C GLY A 171 -30.98 0.68 -1.77
N LYS A 172 -30.00 1.58 -1.67
CA LYS A 172 -29.15 2.02 -2.78
C LYS A 172 -27.69 1.98 -2.38
N MET A 173 -26.85 1.58 -3.31
CA MET A 173 -25.40 1.66 -3.18
C MET A 173 -24.96 3.07 -2.81
N ARG A 174 -23.96 3.17 -1.93
CA ARG A 174 -23.28 4.41 -1.60
C ARG A 174 -21.79 4.21 -1.49
N GLY A 175 -21.03 5.26 -1.73
CA GLY A 175 -19.58 5.21 -1.65
C GLY A 175 -18.97 6.56 -1.33
N ALA A 176 -17.71 6.52 -0.94
CA ALA A 176 -16.88 7.70 -0.70
C ALA A 176 -15.44 7.43 -1.10
N ILE A 177 -14.78 8.43 -1.67
CA ILE A 177 -13.32 8.44 -1.85
C ILE A 177 -12.73 9.20 -0.67
N VAL A 178 -12.02 8.49 0.19
CA VAL A 178 -11.35 9.04 1.36
C VAL A 178 -9.89 9.26 1.04
N ASN A 179 -9.41 10.50 1.23
CA ASN A 179 -8.02 10.85 1.01
C ASN A 179 -7.25 10.86 2.34
N VAL A 180 -6.10 10.21 2.35
CA VAL A 180 -5.14 10.23 3.47
C VAL A 180 -3.86 10.87 2.97
N ALA A 181 -3.37 11.89 3.67
CA ALA A 181 -2.17 12.63 3.27
C ALA A 181 -1.22 12.88 4.44
N ALA A 182 0.08 12.69 4.19
CA ALA A 182 1.16 13.00 5.10
C ALA A 182 2.30 13.66 4.32
N LYS A 183 2.60 14.92 4.63
CA LYS A 183 3.59 15.74 3.90
C LYS A 183 3.21 15.83 2.39
N ASP A 184 4.11 15.38 1.52
CA ASP A 184 3.93 15.33 0.05
C ASP A 184 3.39 13.97 -0.44
N ARG A 185 2.94 13.08 0.46
CA ARG A 185 2.45 11.74 0.17
C ARG A 185 0.96 11.64 0.41
N SER A 186 0.28 10.93 -0.47
CA SER A 186 -1.16 10.67 -0.32
C SER A 186 -1.54 9.30 -0.85
N ALA A 187 -2.66 8.80 -0.33
CA ALA A 187 -3.38 7.63 -0.83
C ALA A 187 -4.87 7.90 -0.79
N SER A 188 -5.61 7.30 -1.71
CA SER A 188 -7.07 7.38 -1.77
C SER A 188 -7.66 6.00 -1.57
N TYR A 189 -8.68 5.91 -0.72
CA TYR A 189 -9.44 4.69 -0.44
C TYR A 189 -10.87 4.88 -0.89
N GLN A 190 -11.40 3.91 -1.62
CA GLN A 190 -12.82 3.85 -1.91
C GLN A 190 -13.52 3.01 -0.85
N VAL A 191 -14.46 3.58 -0.13
CA VAL A 191 -15.34 2.85 0.78
C VAL A 191 -16.70 2.74 0.11
N ILE A 192 -17.10 1.53 -0.28
CA ILE A 192 -18.34 1.27 -1.02
C ILE A 192 -19.20 0.30 -0.22
N GLN A 193 -20.45 0.68 0.04
CA GLN A 193 -21.43 -0.10 0.77
C GLN A 193 -22.66 -0.38 -0.09
N TYR A 194 -22.98 -1.67 -0.28
CA TYR A 194 -24.05 -2.13 -1.15
C TYR A 194 -24.46 -3.57 -0.84
N ASP A 195 -25.61 -3.98 -1.32
CA ASP A 195 -25.98 -5.39 -1.38
C ASP A 195 -25.53 -5.99 -2.71
N VAL A 196 -24.93 -7.18 -2.68
CA VAL A 196 -24.47 -7.87 -3.90
C VAL A 196 -25.61 -8.13 -4.89
N ASP A 197 -26.85 -8.22 -4.43
CA ASP A 197 -28.04 -8.33 -5.28
C ASP A 197 -28.28 -7.10 -6.14
N GLU A 198 -27.72 -5.93 -5.79
CA GLU A 198 -27.78 -4.73 -6.62
C GLU A 198 -27.00 -4.85 -7.95
N LEU A 199 -26.14 -5.88 -8.08
CA LEU A 199 -25.50 -6.22 -9.34
C LEU A 199 -26.45 -6.91 -10.33
N THR A 200 -27.62 -7.37 -9.88
CA THR A 200 -28.60 -8.00 -10.78
C THR A 200 -29.23 -7.00 -11.73
N GLY A 201 -29.67 -7.48 -12.90
CA GLY A 201 -30.33 -6.68 -13.92
C GLY A 201 -29.58 -6.64 -15.25
N THR A 202 -29.92 -5.66 -16.09
CA THR A 202 -29.36 -5.50 -17.43
C THR A 202 -28.35 -4.36 -17.45
N TRP A 203 -27.23 -4.58 -18.12
CA TRP A 203 -26.06 -3.71 -18.14
C TRP A 203 -25.56 -3.50 -19.57
N GLN A 204 -25.01 -2.33 -19.82
CA GLN A 204 -24.10 -2.08 -20.93
C GLN A 204 -22.67 -2.33 -20.45
N GLY A 205 -21.71 -2.42 -21.37
CA GLY A 205 -20.33 -2.57 -20.94
C GLY A 205 -19.33 -2.28 -22.04
N MET A 206 -18.07 -2.33 -21.66
CA MET A 206 -16.95 -2.27 -22.59
C MET A 206 -15.80 -3.13 -22.09
N PHE A 207 -14.97 -3.59 -23.03
CA PHE A 207 -13.75 -4.32 -22.75
C PHE A 207 -12.70 -4.07 -23.84
N SER A 208 -11.46 -4.43 -23.58
CA SER A 208 -10.39 -4.46 -24.58
C SER A 208 -9.95 -5.90 -24.83
N ASP A 209 -9.53 -6.22 -26.05
CA ASP A 209 -8.82 -7.46 -26.37
C ASP A 209 -7.28 -7.31 -26.29
N GLY A 210 -6.82 -6.12 -25.86
CA GLY A 210 -5.41 -5.73 -25.84
C GLY A 210 -4.99 -4.92 -27.07
N GLN A 211 -5.83 -4.83 -28.10
CA GLN A 211 -5.58 -4.04 -29.31
C GLN A 211 -6.67 -2.98 -29.52
N MET A 212 -7.93 -3.35 -29.31
CA MET A 212 -9.10 -2.49 -29.53
C MET A 212 -10.06 -2.56 -28.36
N ASN A 213 -10.94 -1.56 -28.27
CA ASN A 213 -12.05 -1.55 -27.32
C ASN A 213 -13.36 -1.93 -28.03
N TYR A 214 -14.16 -2.73 -27.32
CA TYR A 214 -15.45 -3.24 -27.82
C TYR A 214 -16.56 -2.90 -26.83
N GLY A 215 -17.75 -2.63 -27.34
CA GLY A 215 -18.95 -2.43 -26.55
C GLY A 215 -19.68 -3.75 -26.28
N LEU A 216 -20.32 -3.84 -25.12
CA LEU A 216 -21.23 -4.90 -24.72
C LEU A 216 -22.64 -4.30 -24.57
N LYS A 217 -23.65 -5.04 -25.01
CA LYS A 217 -25.06 -4.63 -24.88
C LYS A 217 -25.86 -5.74 -24.20
N ASP A 218 -26.80 -5.31 -23.37
CA ASP A 218 -27.78 -6.21 -22.74
C ASP A 218 -27.12 -7.40 -21.98
N VAL A 219 -26.02 -7.13 -21.30
CA VAL A 219 -25.41 -8.10 -20.39
C VAL A 219 -26.33 -8.26 -19.19
N ILE A 220 -26.76 -9.48 -18.90
CA ILE A 220 -27.77 -9.76 -17.87
C ILE A 220 -27.14 -10.53 -16.73
N ILE A 221 -27.37 -10.06 -15.50
CA ILE A 221 -26.99 -10.76 -14.26
C ILE A 221 -28.27 -11.15 -13.51
N GLU A 222 -28.45 -12.45 -13.27
CA GLU A 222 -29.63 -13.03 -12.61
C GLU A 222 -29.23 -13.83 -11.39
N LYS A 223 -29.88 -13.57 -10.25
CA LYS A 223 -29.77 -14.43 -9.04
C LYS A 223 -30.61 -15.68 -9.24
N GLN A 224 -30.05 -16.83 -8.86
CA GLN A 224 -30.69 -18.14 -8.94
C GLN A 224 -31.27 -18.54 -7.57
N GLU A 225 -32.18 -19.49 -7.56
CA GLU A 225 -32.79 -20.02 -6.33
C GLU A 225 -31.78 -20.67 -5.38
N ASP A 226 -30.67 -21.20 -5.92
CA ASP A 226 -29.56 -21.79 -5.14
C ASP A 226 -28.61 -20.73 -4.55
N GLY A 227 -28.92 -19.44 -4.72
CA GLY A 227 -28.11 -18.31 -4.25
C GLY A 227 -26.89 -18.02 -5.12
N THR A 228 -26.71 -18.72 -6.24
CA THR A 228 -25.68 -18.36 -7.23
C THR A 228 -26.21 -17.32 -8.20
N TYR A 229 -25.33 -16.82 -9.07
CA TYR A 229 -25.67 -15.82 -10.09
C TYR A 229 -25.26 -16.34 -11.47
N LEU A 230 -26.04 -15.99 -12.48
CA LEU A 230 -25.72 -16.25 -13.87
C LEU A 230 -25.52 -14.93 -14.60
N LEU A 231 -24.41 -14.80 -15.29
CA LEU A 231 -24.11 -13.71 -16.20
C LEU A 231 -24.29 -14.25 -17.62
N SER A 232 -25.16 -13.64 -18.38
CA SER A 232 -25.48 -13.99 -19.76
C SER A 232 -25.25 -12.82 -20.72
N ASN A 233 -25.19 -13.16 -22.01
CA ASN A 233 -24.95 -12.22 -23.11
C ASN A 233 -23.62 -11.46 -23.05
N ILE A 234 -22.64 -11.94 -22.28
CA ILE A 234 -21.27 -11.42 -22.29
C ILE A 234 -20.58 -11.74 -23.63
N LEU A 235 -20.91 -12.85 -24.24
CA LEU A 235 -20.68 -13.15 -25.65
C LEU A 235 -21.96 -12.84 -26.41
N THR A 236 -22.03 -11.65 -26.98
CA THR A 236 -23.25 -11.09 -27.60
C THR A 236 -23.87 -12.04 -28.63
N GLY A 237 -25.14 -12.39 -28.38
CA GLY A 237 -25.91 -13.26 -29.28
C GLY A 237 -25.63 -14.76 -29.11
N LEU A 238 -24.75 -15.17 -28.22
CA LEU A 238 -24.47 -16.57 -27.91
C LEU A 238 -25.16 -17.01 -26.60
N PRO A 239 -25.62 -18.27 -26.48
CA PRO A 239 -26.47 -18.71 -25.35
C PRO A 239 -25.69 -19.05 -24.07
N TYR A 240 -24.39 -18.78 -24.04
CA TYR A 240 -23.52 -19.18 -22.92
C TYR A 240 -23.70 -18.29 -21.71
N LYS A 241 -23.71 -18.92 -20.54
CA LYS A 241 -23.86 -18.26 -19.25
C LYS A 241 -22.68 -18.61 -18.33
N LEU A 242 -22.15 -17.59 -17.65
CA LEU A 242 -21.14 -17.79 -16.62
C LEU A 242 -21.79 -17.87 -15.24
N LYS A 243 -21.39 -18.86 -14.45
CA LYS A 243 -21.87 -19.02 -13.08
C LYS A 243 -20.92 -18.31 -12.11
N ALA A 244 -21.50 -17.53 -11.19
CA ALA A 244 -20.78 -16.83 -10.13
C ALA A 244 -21.36 -17.15 -8.77
N LYS A 245 -20.56 -16.86 -7.73
CA LYS A 245 -20.96 -16.88 -6.32
C LYS A 245 -20.68 -15.52 -5.69
N ALA A 246 -21.47 -15.15 -4.71
CA ALA A 246 -21.16 -13.99 -3.87
C ALA A 246 -20.00 -14.37 -2.92
N ILE A 247 -18.86 -13.74 -3.06
CA ILE A 247 -17.66 -13.88 -2.21
C ILE A 247 -17.11 -12.49 -1.94
N ASP A 248 -16.82 -12.17 -0.68
CA ASP A 248 -16.27 -10.88 -0.26
C ASP A 248 -17.04 -9.68 -0.84
N ASN A 249 -18.36 -9.80 -0.81
CA ASN A 249 -19.31 -8.82 -1.35
C ASN A 249 -19.13 -8.49 -2.85
N CYS A 250 -18.64 -9.45 -3.65
CA CYS A 250 -18.49 -9.35 -5.11
C CYS A 250 -19.06 -10.61 -5.77
N LEU A 251 -19.31 -10.58 -7.06
CA LEU A 251 -19.59 -11.78 -7.83
C LEU A 251 -18.28 -12.40 -8.32
N ALA A 252 -17.92 -13.56 -7.77
CA ALA A 252 -16.73 -14.29 -8.11
C ALA A 252 -17.02 -15.37 -9.16
N PHE A 253 -16.33 -15.30 -10.29
CA PHE A 253 -16.40 -16.25 -11.40
C PHE A 253 -15.17 -17.16 -11.35
N GLY A 254 -15.36 -18.45 -11.07
CA GLY A 254 -14.27 -19.44 -11.07
C GLY A 254 -13.81 -19.76 -12.50
N ALA A 255 -12.50 -19.96 -12.66
CA ALA A 255 -11.92 -20.39 -13.93
C ALA A 255 -12.35 -21.81 -14.30
N GLY A 256 -12.14 -22.20 -15.56
CA GLY A 256 -12.34 -23.55 -16.07
C GLY A 256 -13.81 -23.97 -16.20
N GLN A 257 -14.76 -23.00 -16.28
CA GLN A 257 -16.17 -23.35 -16.53
C GLN A 257 -16.32 -23.92 -17.93
N ASN A 258 -16.73 -25.20 -18.03
CA ASN A 258 -17.13 -25.80 -19.28
C ASN A 258 -18.52 -25.30 -19.66
N LEU A 259 -18.63 -24.55 -20.75
CA LEU A 259 -19.88 -23.91 -21.23
C LEU A 259 -20.64 -24.79 -22.20
N GLY A 260 -20.10 -25.97 -22.57
CA GLY A 260 -20.74 -26.94 -23.45
C GLY A 260 -20.25 -26.85 -24.91
N VAL A 261 -21.05 -27.42 -25.81
CA VAL A 261 -20.75 -27.47 -27.24
C VAL A 261 -20.84 -26.07 -27.87
N PHE A 262 -19.83 -25.69 -28.63
CA PHE A 262 -19.76 -24.43 -29.35
C PHE A 262 -20.23 -24.57 -30.81
N GLU A 263 -19.44 -25.29 -31.63
CA GLU A 263 -19.76 -25.59 -33.05
C GLU A 263 -19.20 -26.97 -33.38
N ASP A 264 -19.84 -27.75 -34.25
CA ASP A 264 -19.33 -28.98 -34.86
C ASP A 264 -18.51 -29.91 -33.92
N ASN A 265 -18.97 -30.12 -32.68
CA ASN A 265 -18.29 -30.87 -31.61
C ASN A 265 -17.10 -30.17 -30.98
N LEU A 266 -16.92 -28.87 -31.18
CA LEU A 266 -16.02 -28.05 -30.39
C LEU A 266 -16.68 -27.65 -29.06
N TYR A 267 -15.87 -27.36 -28.05
CA TYR A 267 -16.32 -27.04 -26.71
C TYR A 267 -15.79 -25.67 -26.27
N LEU A 268 -16.60 -24.93 -25.54
CA LEU A 268 -16.24 -23.62 -25.03
C LEU A 268 -15.93 -23.66 -23.54
N SER A 269 -14.86 -23.01 -23.16
CA SER A 269 -14.47 -22.83 -21.75
C SER A 269 -14.27 -21.36 -21.42
N PHE A 270 -14.67 -20.97 -20.20
CA PHE A 270 -14.28 -19.71 -19.60
C PHE A 270 -13.03 -19.90 -18.77
N GLU A 271 -11.98 -19.15 -19.05
CA GLU A 271 -10.70 -19.19 -18.35
C GLU A 271 -10.31 -17.80 -17.91
N ILE A 272 -9.45 -17.73 -16.89
CA ILE A 272 -8.96 -16.47 -16.35
C ILE A 272 -7.60 -16.15 -16.96
N LEU A 273 -7.38 -14.88 -17.29
CA LEU A 273 -6.11 -14.36 -17.75
C LEU A 273 -5.38 -13.70 -16.60
N SER A 274 -4.22 -14.25 -16.20
CA SER A 274 -3.38 -13.69 -15.16
C SER A 274 -2.61 -12.45 -15.63
N SER A 275 -2.08 -11.67 -14.69
CA SER A 275 -1.20 -10.51 -14.98
C SER A 275 0.04 -10.87 -15.81
N ASP A 276 0.52 -12.12 -15.69
CA ASP A 276 1.63 -12.64 -16.46
C ASP A 276 1.21 -13.24 -17.82
N LEU A 277 -0.03 -12.98 -18.25
CA LEU A 277 -0.63 -13.46 -19.50
C LEU A 277 -0.79 -15.00 -19.61
N TYR A 278 -0.86 -15.68 -18.48
CA TYR A 278 -1.17 -17.11 -18.46
C TYR A 278 -2.67 -17.35 -18.38
N TYR A 279 -3.16 -18.37 -19.10
CA TYR A 279 -4.53 -18.82 -19.02
C TYR A 279 -4.69 -19.85 -17.89
N VAL A 280 -5.59 -19.55 -16.97
CA VAL A 280 -5.84 -20.36 -15.76
C VAL A 280 -7.17 -21.07 -15.88
N LYS A 281 -7.19 -22.41 -15.62
CA LYS A 281 -8.38 -23.24 -15.59
C LYS A 281 -8.77 -23.72 -14.19
N ASP A 282 -7.90 -23.51 -13.19
CA ASP A 282 -8.16 -23.96 -11.83
C ASP A 282 -9.40 -23.27 -11.28
N PRO A 283 -10.48 -24.01 -10.92
CA PRO A 283 -11.72 -23.41 -10.43
C PRO A 283 -11.57 -22.65 -9.10
N SER A 284 -10.48 -22.88 -8.36
CA SER A 284 -10.16 -22.12 -7.14
C SER A 284 -9.70 -20.71 -7.43
N VAL A 285 -9.22 -20.46 -8.64
CA VAL A 285 -8.87 -19.11 -9.11
C VAL A 285 -10.12 -18.41 -9.62
N THR A 286 -10.37 -17.21 -9.13
CA THR A 286 -11.56 -16.43 -9.47
C THR A 286 -11.20 -15.05 -9.98
N ILE A 287 -12.04 -14.50 -10.86
CA ILE A 287 -12.09 -13.08 -11.15
C ILE A 287 -13.39 -12.51 -10.57
N SER A 288 -13.32 -11.35 -9.95
CA SER A 288 -14.44 -10.76 -9.24
C SER A 288 -15.04 -9.57 -10.00
N LEU A 289 -16.37 -9.53 -10.09
CA LEU A 289 -17.12 -8.37 -10.55
C LEU A 289 -17.67 -7.62 -9.34
N GLY A 290 -17.30 -6.36 -9.21
CA GLY A 290 -17.77 -5.51 -8.12
C GLY A 290 -17.71 -4.03 -8.47
N PRO A 291 -18.38 -3.16 -7.68
CA PRO A 291 -18.45 -1.74 -7.96
C PRO A 291 -17.10 -1.06 -7.76
N VAL A 292 -16.87 -0.07 -8.63
CA VAL A 292 -15.80 0.92 -8.56
C VAL A 292 -16.46 2.28 -8.67
N MET A 293 -16.12 3.21 -7.79
CA MET A 293 -16.63 4.57 -7.85
C MET A 293 -15.68 5.44 -8.68
N LEU A 294 -16.19 6.11 -9.66
CA LEU A 294 -15.46 7.09 -10.47
C LEU A 294 -15.35 8.43 -9.68
N THR A 295 -14.48 9.31 -10.15
CA THR A 295 -14.20 10.60 -9.48
C THR A 295 -15.40 11.56 -9.46
N ASP A 296 -16.36 11.36 -10.35
CA ASP A 296 -17.62 12.11 -10.38
C ASP A 296 -18.73 11.53 -9.48
N GLY A 297 -18.41 10.46 -8.74
CA GLY A 297 -19.36 9.76 -7.87
C GLY A 297 -20.17 8.66 -8.55
N THR A 298 -20.00 8.45 -9.83
CA THR A 298 -20.67 7.40 -10.60
C THR A 298 -20.10 6.02 -10.30
N PHE A 299 -20.95 4.98 -10.26
CA PHE A 299 -20.51 3.60 -10.08
C PHE A 299 -20.47 2.87 -11.43
N VAL A 300 -19.36 2.20 -11.67
CA VAL A 300 -19.21 1.17 -12.69
C VAL A 300 -18.87 -0.15 -12.01
N PHE A 301 -19.13 -1.28 -12.69
CA PHE A 301 -18.78 -2.59 -12.18
C PHE A 301 -17.63 -3.15 -12.98
N ALA A 302 -16.50 -3.37 -12.33
CA ALA A 302 -15.30 -3.83 -13.00
C ALA A 302 -15.02 -5.31 -12.68
N PHE A 303 -14.62 -6.04 -13.71
CA PHE A 303 -13.95 -7.32 -13.52
C PHE A 303 -12.51 -7.06 -13.13
N SER A 304 -12.15 -7.41 -11.93
CA SER A 304 -10.79 -7.19 -11.40
C SER A 304 -10.39 -8.29 -10.43
N GLY A 305 -9.12 -8.50 -10.30
CA GLY A 305 -8.56 -9.09 -9.10
C GLY A 305 -8.52 -8.09 -7.94
N ILE A 306 -8.32 -8.60 -6.73
CA ILE A 306 -8.29 -7.80 -5.50
C ILE A 306 -6.87 -7.23 -5.26
N LYS A 307 -5.83 -7.80 -5.88
CA LYS A 307 -4.41 -7.45 -5.71
C LYS A 307 -3.74 -7.14 -7.05
N GLU A 308 -2.64 -6.42 -7.01
CA GLU A 308 -1.84 -6.05 -8.19
C GLU A 308 -1.32 -7.29 -8.99
N SER A 309 -1.19 -8.45 -8.32
CA SER A 309 -0.86 -9.76 -8.91
C SER A 309 -2.07 -10.55 -9.40
N ASP A 310 -3.27 -10.00 -9.28
CA ASP A 310 -4.52 -10.68 -9.53
C ASP A 310 -4.87 -10.73 -11.03
N PRO A 311 -5.83 -11.60 -11.41
CA PRO A 311 -6.32 -11.67 -12.77
C PRO A 311 -6.76 -10.30 -13.27
N PHE A 312 -6.29 -9.92 -14.45
CA PHE A 312 -6.70 -8.65 -15.05
C PHE A 312 -7.68 -8.82 -16.20
N GLY A 313 -8.03 -10.07 -16.53
CA GLY A 313 -8.98 -10.37 -17.58
C GLY A 313 -9.44 -11.81 -17.58
N PHE A 314 -10.23 -12.15 -18.59
CA PHE A 314 -10.71 -13.49 -18.83
C PHE A 314 -10.81 -13.75 -20.33
N VAL A 315 -10.95 -15.02 -20.70
CA VAL A 315 -10.97 -15.48 -22.09
C VAL A 315 -11.98 -16.61 -22.26
N PHE A 316 -12.61 -16.63 -23.42
CA PHE A 316 -13.39 -17.77 -23.89
C PHE A 316 -12.54 -18.56 -24.89
N ARG A 317 -12.25 -19.82 -24.54
CA ARG A 317 -11.36 -20.69 -25.32
C ARG A 317 -12.10 -21.86 -25.93
N VAL A 318 -11.77 -22.16 -27.17
CA VAL A 318 -12.34 -23.27 -27.93
C VAL A 318 -11.44 -24.50 -27.84
N TYR A 319 -12.08 -25.65 -27.59
CA TYR A 319 -11.43 -26.94 -27.40
C TYR A 319 -11.98 -27.97 -28.39
N GLU A 320 -11.13 -28.93 -28.78
CA GLU A 320 -11.49 -30.04 -29.65
C GLU A 320 -12.29 -31.12 -28.92
N ASP A 321 -12.25 -31.15 -27.60
CA ASP A 321 -12.83 -32.22 -26.78
C ASP A 321 -13.55 -31.70 -25.53
N ALA A 322 -14.55 -32.46 -25.06
CA ALA A 322 -15.37 -32.15 -23.88
C ALA A 322 -14.57 -32.11 -22.56
N LYS A 323 -13.35 -32.69 -22.52
CA LYS A 323 -12.48 -32.69 -21.35
C LYS A 323 -11.61 -31.44 -21.30
N LEU A 324 -11.75 -30.54 -22.29
CA LEU A 324 -10.99 -29.29 -22.41
C LEU A 324 -9.47 -29.51 -22.35
N GLN A 325 -8.97 -30.53 -23.08
CA GLN A 325 -7.53 -30.89 -23.07
C GLN A 325 -6.77 -30.27 -24.21
N LYS A 326 -7.36 -30.23 -25.40
CA LYS A 326 -6.71 -29.71 -26.60
C LYS A 326 -7.35 -28.40 -27.04
N VAL A 327 -6.63 -27.32 -26.85
CA VAL A 327 -7.01 -25.96 -27.26
C VAL A 327 -6.91 -25.85 -28.78
N ILE A 328 -7.89 -25.21 -29.39
CA ILE A 328 -7.90 -24.84 -30.81
C ILE A 328 -7.61 -23.34 -30.96
N ASP A 329 -8.40 -22.47 -30.26
CA ASP A 329 -8.31 -21.02 -30.41
C ASP A 329 -8.88 -20.29 -29.20
N ASN A 330 -8.70 -18.97 -29.19
CA ASN A 330 -9.38 -18.03 -28.30
C ASN A 330 -10.52 -17.39 -29.07
N LEU A 331 -11.77 -17.61 -28.63
CA LEU A 331 -12.94 -16.99 -29.24
C LEU A 331 -12.97 -15.49 -28.93
N SER A 332 -12.71 -15.09 -27.69
CA SER A 332 -12.68 -13.69 -27.28
C SER A 332 -11.87 -13.51 -25.99
N ILE A 333 -11.12 -12.41 -25.91
CA ILE A 333 -10.32 -12.01 -24.73
C ILE A 333 -10.92 -10.73 -24.16
N PHE A 334 -11.09 -10.66 -22.86
CA PHE A 334 -11.68 -9.55 -22.13
C PHE A 334 -10.67 -8.99 -21.12
N ILE A 335 -10.13 -7.84 -21.40
CA ILE A 335 -9.24 -7.08 -20.52
C ILE A 335 -9.94 -5.78 -20.13
N ASN A 336 -9.79 -5.35 -18.88
CA ASN A 336 -10.42 -4.14 -18.37
C ASN A 336 -11.94 -4.10 -18.64
N CYS A 337 -12.61 -5.24 -18.49
CA CYS A 337 -14.04 -5.34 -18.73
C CYS A 337 -14.80 -4.62 -17.62
N ILE A 338 -15.66 -3.67 -18.01
CA ILE A 338 -16.54 -2.93 -17.11
C ILE A 338 -17.98 -3.01 -17.58
N LEU A 339 -18.90 -2.99 -16.61
CA LEU A 339 -20.34 -2.88 -16.84
C LEU A 339 -20.87 -1.61 -16.19
N PHE A 340 -21.87 -0.97 -16.81
CA PHE A 340 -22.50 0.26 -16.35
C PHE A 340 -23.96 0.33 -16.77
N LYS A 341 -24.75 1.22 -16.14
CA LYS A 341 -26.11 1.51 -16.57
C LYS A 341 -26.08 2.45 -17.78
N GLU A 342 -27.11 2.35 -18.64
CA GLU A 342 -27.20 3.12 -19.89
C GLU A 342 -27.17 4.64 -19.69
N ASP A 343 -27.62 5.13 -18.53
CA ASP A 343 -27.73 6.55 -18.17
C ASP A 343 -26.36 7.23 -17.90
N ILE A 344 -25.26 6.48 -17.89
CA ILE A 344 -23.93 6.95 -17.48
C ILE A 344 -23.09 7.47 -18.66
N ILE A 345 -23.50 7.17 -19.91
CA ILE A 345 -22.81 7.67 -21.11
C ILE A 345 -23.69 8.73 -21.77
N GLN A 346 -23.60 9.96 -21.30
CA GLN A 346 -24.08 11.16 -21.99
C GLN A 346 -22.93 12.13 -22.21
#